data_25084e96080e68a0234dfff504cd2db1
#
_entry.id   25084e96080e68a0234dfff504cd2db1
#
_cell.length_a   1.000
_cell.length_b   1.000
_cell.length_c   1.000
_cell.angle_alpha   90.00
_cell.angle_beta   90.00
_cell.angle_gamma   90.00
#
_symmetry.space_group_name_H-M   'P 1'
#
loop_
_entity.id
_entity.type
_entity.pdbx_description
1 polymer ?
#
loop_
_entity_poly.entity_id
_entity_poly.type
_entity_poly.pdbx_seq_one_letter_code
_entity_poly.pdbx_strand_id
1 'polypeptide(L)'
;MHRAALPVLAVTIATATLALAGCSAAAAQPGTTAPPAITARATGTAAATPDTATVVLGVETRDRSATAALTANSDRANAVIGVLQGAGVAPADIRTSQLTVSPTTAPETGRITGYEVSNQVTATLHDISAAGTLIDQAAAAAGDAIRVQQIEFSVADESAARARARTDAVHRAAAQAQQLAEAAGVTLGPIRSIVEVSGQAPVPYRAEADLPQKAVPVQPGTQELSVTVEVVHDIA
;
A
#
# COMPACT_ATOMS: atom_id res chain seq x y z
N MET A 1 -39.94 51.85 47.29
CA MET A 1 -41.37 51.98 47.61
C MET A 1 -42.07 50.66 47.47
N HIS A 2 -42.64 50.17 48.53
CA HIS A 2 -43.83 49.30 48.74
C HIS A 2 -43.69 47.83 48.28
N ARG A 3 -43.49 46.95 49.26
CA ARG A 3 -44.42 46.17 50.12
C ARG A 3 -44.90 44.91 49.37
N ALA A 4 -44.40 43.76 49.74
CA ALA A 4 -44.86 42.86 50.82
C ALA A 4 -46.26 42.29 50.62
N ALA A 5 -46.37 40.96 50.51
CA ALA A 5 -47.30 40.13 51.26
C ALA A 5 -47.13 38.61 50.95
N LEU A 6 -46.74 37.86 51.98
CA LEU A 6 -47.15 36.48 52.23
C LEU A 6 -48.58 36.57 52.80
N PRO A 7 -49.47 35.56 52.84
CA PRO A 7 -49.22 34.25 53.47
C PRO A 7 -50.05 33.07 52.85
N VAL A 8 -49.86 31.94 53.44
CA VAL A 8 -50.82 30.92 53.96
C VAL A 8 -50.56 29.51 53.53
N LEU A 9 -50.17 28.82 54.53
CA LEU A 9 -50.09 27.38 54.80
C LEU A 9 -51.36 26.61 54.42
N ALA A 10 -51.25 25.51 53.73
CA ALA A 10 -52.22 24.43 53.75
C ALA A 10 -51.48 23.07 53.75
N VAL A 11 -51.55 22.45 54.89
CA VAL A 11 -51.17 21.07 55.17
C VAL A 11 -52.26 20.17 54.60
N THR A 12 -51.91 19.28 53.70
CA THR A 12 -52.73 18.11 53.36
C THR A 12 -51.90 16.85 53.40
N ILE A 13 -52.26 16.05 54.37
CA ILE A 13 -51.80 14.65 54.55
C ILE A 13 -52.30 13.83 53.35
N ALA A 14 -51.43 13.19 52.62
CA ALA A 14 -51.78 12.18 51.62
C ALA A 14 -50.87 10.96 51.82
N THR A 15 -51.49 9.92 52.16
CA THR A 15 -51.26 8.50 52.30
C THR A 15 -50.10 7.94 51.47
N ALA A 16 -49.18 7.25 52.14
CA ALA A 16 -48.15 6.42 51.61
C ALA A 16 -48.72 5.22 50.86
N THR A 17 -48.57 5.16 49.54
CA THR A 17 -48.70 3.93 48.76
C THR A 17 -47.32 3.38 48.52
N LEU A 18 -47.04 2.26 49.16
CA LEU A 18 -45.85 1.45 48.99
C LEU A 18 -45.91 0.75 47.63
N ALA A 19 -45.20 1.32 46.62
CA ALA A 19 -44.98 0.66 45.35
C ALA A 19 -43.85 -0.35 45.51
N LEU A 20 -44.18 -1.63 45.51
CA LEU A 20 -43.19 -2.71 45.34
C LEU A 20 -42.59 -2.54 43.94
N ALA A 21 -41.35 -2.00 43.88
CA ALA A 21 -40.55 -2.08 42.70
C ALA A 21 -40.10 -3.54 42.53
N GLY A 22 -40.78 -4.24 41.63
CA GLY A 22 -40.36 -5.56 41.15
C GLY A 22 -39.00 -5.41 40.47
N CYS A 23 -37.96 -5.93 41.11
CA CYS A 23 -36.69 -6.20 40.42
C CYS A 23 -36.98 -7.27 39.36
N SER A 24 -37.19 -6.85 38.13
CA SER A 24 -37.04 -7.74 36.98
C SER A 24 -35.58 -8.13 36.91
N ALA A 25 -35.24 -9.28 37.45
CA ALA A 25 -33.98 -9.95 37.14
C ALA A 25 -33.97 -10.17 35.65
N ALA A 26 -33.19 -9.34 34.92
CA ALA A 26 -32.86 -9.63 33.54
C ALA A 26 -32.19 -11.02 33.55
N ALA A 27 -32.91 -12.01 33.07
CA ALA A 27 -32.36 -13.34 32.82
C ALA A 27 -31.17 -13.14 31.88
N ALA A 28 -29.95 -13.33 32.43
CA ALA A 28 -28.76 -13.42 31.62
C ALA A 28 -29.00 -14.53 30.60
N GLN A 29 -29.13 -14.16 29.34
CA GLN A 29 -29.16 -15.14 28.26
C GLN A 29 -27.90 -15.99 28.41
N PRO A 30 -28.01 -17.33 28.42
CA PRO A 30 -26.83 -18.16 28.43
C PRO A 30 -26.04 -17.82 27.17
N GLY A 31 -24.93 -17.11 27.34
CA GLY A 31 -24.00 -16.85 26.25
C GLY A 31 -23.66 -18.22 25.67
N THR A 32 -23.90 -18.40 24.39
CA THR A 32 -23.49 -19.60 23.67
C THR A 32 -21.97 -19.64 23.75
N THR A 33 -21.46 -20.37 24.75
CA THR A 33 -20.00 -20.55 24.89
C THR A 33 -19.58 -21.31 23.64
N ALA A 34 -18.81 -20.64 22.77
CA ALA A 34 -18.26 -21.31 21.60
C ALA A 34 -17.51 -22.58 22.05
N PRO A 35 -17.67 -23.68 21.36
CA PRO A 35 -16.98 -24.91 21.73
C PRO A 35 -15.45 -24.67 21.75
N PRO A 36 -14.72 -25.35 22.64
CA PRO A 36 -13.28 -25.16 22.78
C PRO A 36 -12.57 -25.38 21.43
N ALA A 37 -11.62 -24.55 21.12
CA ALA A 37 -10.92 -24.57 19.85
C ALA A 37 -9.47 -24.13 20.01
N ILE A 38 -8.62 -24.57 19.10
CA ILE A 38 -7.26 -24.07 18.92
C ILE A 38 -7.25 -23.17 17.71
N THR A 39 -6.82 -21.93 17.89
CA THR A 39 -6.59 -20.98 16.80
C THR A 39 -5.10 -20.83 16.56
N ALA A 40 -4.66 -21.10 15.34
CA ALA A 40 -3.29 -20.91 14.90
C ALA A 40 -3.25 -19.88 13.76
N ARG A 41 -2.28 -18.97 13.83
CA ARG A 41 -2.09 -17.96 12.80
C ARG A 41 -0.66 -18.03 12.28
N ALA A 42 -0.50 -18.20 10.98
CA ALA A 42 0.80 -18.29 10.37
C ALA A 42 0.88 -17.48 9.06
N THR A 43 2.09 -17.01 8.78
CA THR A 43 2.43 -16.36 7.52
C THR A 43 3.32 -17.31 6.71
N GLY A 44 2.88 -17.60 5.50
CA GLY A 44 3.68 -18.28 4.50
C GLY A 44 4.27 -17.31 3.50
N THR A 45 5.41 -17.64 2.92
CA THR A 45 6.13 -16.80 1.99
C THR A 45 6.48 -17.56 0.70
N ALA A 46 6.60 -16.81 -0.39
CA ALA A 46 7.10 -17.34 -1.65
C ALA A 46 7.92 -16.28 -2.38
N ALA A 47 9.10 -16.67 -2.81
CA ALA A 47 9.93 -15.83 -3.66
C ALA A 47 9.39 -15.80 -5.11
N ALA A 48 9.46 -14.62 -5.73
CA ALA A 48 9.15 -14.39 -7.13
C ALA A 48 10.20 -13.47 -7.76
N THR A 49 10.59 -13.77 -8.99
CA THR A 49 11.48 -12.90 -9.76
C THR A 49 10.62 -11.85 -10.46
N PRO A 50 10.92 -10.56 -10.28
CA PRO A 50 10.24 -9.51 -11.03
C PRO A 50 10.39 -9.70 -12.55
N ASP A 51 9.33 -9.40 -13.28
CA ASP A 51 9.25 -9.46 -14.73
C ASP A 51 8.81 -8.14 -15.36
N THR A 52 8.56 -7.14 -14.53
CA THR A 52 8.07 -5.83 -14.92
C THR A 52 8.87 -4.75 -14.20
N ALA A 53 9.20 -3.66 -14.90
CA ALA A 53 9.80 -2.47 -14.31
C ALA A 53 8.95 -1.24 -14.61
N THR A 54 8.64 -0.46 -13.58
CA THR A 54 8.04 0.86 -13.73
C THR A 54 9.12 1.91 -13.57
N VAL A 55 9.32 2.72 -14.60
CA VAL A 55 10.32 3.80 -14.61
C VAL A 55 9.59 5.14 -14.62
N VAL A 56 9.99 6.05 -13.74
CA VAL A 56 9.51 7.42 -13.70
C VAL A 56 10.62 8.35 -14.17
N LEU A 57 10.41 8.97 -15.33
CA LEU A 57 11.32 9.91 -15.96
C LEU A 57 10.73 11.32 -15.87
N GLY A 58 11.43 12.24 -15.23
CA GLY A 58 11.09 13.65 -15.17
C GLY A 58 11.80 14.41 -16.28
N VAL A 59 11.14 15.42 -16.83
CA VAL A 59 11.71 16.41 -17.74
C VAL A 59 11.53 17.79 -17.10
N GLU A 60 12.62 18.47 -16.81
CA GLU A 60 12.63 19.82 -16.24
C GLU A 60 13.18 20.83 -17.22
N THR A 61 12.45 21.92 -17.41
CA THR A 61 12.89 23.06 -18.25
C THR A 61 12.68 24.37 -17.53
N ARG A 62 13.51 25.36 -17.84
CA ARG A 62 13.41 26.72 -17.28
C ARG A 62 13.53 27.74 -18.38
N ASP A 63 12.70 28.78 -18.29
CA ASP A 63 12.78 29.97 -19.16
C ASP A 63 12.23 31.18 -18.42
N ARG A 64 12.48 32.36 -18.97
CA ARG A 64 11.92 33.62 -18.45
C ARG A 64 10.41 33.72 -18.69
N SER A 65 9.90 33.03 -19.69
CA SER A 65 8.49 32.97 -20.09
C SER A 65 7.92 31.61 -19.78
N ALA A 66 6.75 31.52 -19.14
CA ALA A 66 6.04 30.28 -18.90
C ALA A 66 5.74 29.50 -20.18
N THR A 67 5.37 30.22 -21.25
CA THR A 67 5.09 29.63 -22.56
C THR A 67 6.34 29.00 -23.17
N ALA A 68 7.49 29.67 -23.13
CA ALA A 68 8.74 29.16 -23.66
C ALA A 68 9.22 27.93 -22.86
N ALA A 69 9.15 28.01 -21.52
CA ALA A 69 9.48 26.88 -20.66
C ALA A 69 8.60 25.65 -20.95
N LEU A 70 7.28 25.87 -21.14
CA LEU A 70 6.34 24.79 -21.43
C LEU A 70 6.56 24.17 -22.82
N THR A 71 6.83 25.01 -23.85
CA THR A 71 7.16 24.53 -25.20
C THR A 71 8.42 23.66 -25.17
N ALA A 72 9.50 24.17 -24.58
CA ALA A 72 10.74 23.43 -24.45
C ALA A 72 10.56 22.11 -23.66
N ASN A 73 9.72 22.10 -22.62
CA ASN A 73 9.38 20.90 -21.86
C ASN A 73 8.64 19.88 -22.74
N SER A 74 7.64 20.33 -23.48
CA SER A 74 6.85 19.46 -24.37
C SER A 74 7.72 18.80 -25.42
N ASP A 75 8.65 19.54 -26.05
CA ASP A 75 9.58 19.00 -27.04
C ASP A 75 10.46 17.91 -26.45
N ARG A 76 11.01 18.14 -25.25
CA ARG A 76 11.86 17.17 -24.56
C ARG A 76 11.06 15.93 -24.07
N ALA A 77 9.87 16.14 -23.54
CA ALA A 77 9.00 15.05 -23.11
C ALA A 77 8.58 14.17 -24.29
N ASN A 78 8.24 14.79 -25.44
CA ASN A 78 7.93 14.06 -26.67
C ASN A 78 9.13 13.26 -27.19
N ALA A 79 10.35 13.80 -27.09
CA ALA A 79 11.56 13.05 -27.45
C ALA A 79 11.75 11.83 -26.55
N VAL A 80 11.53 11.93 -25.22
CA VAL A 80 11.56 10.80 -24.28
C VAL A 80 10.51 9.79 -24.66
N ILE A 81 9.26 10.19 -24.87
CA ILE A 81 8.16 9.30 -25.27
C ILE A 81 8.50 8.58 -26.57
N GLY A 82 9.06 9.28 -27.56
CA GLY A 82 9.50 8.70 -28.81
C GLY A 82 10.57 7.61 -28.63
N VAL A 83 11.52 7.81 -27.71
CA VAL A 83 12.52 6.78 -27.36
C VAL A 83 11.84 5.56 -26.72
N LEU A 84 10.93 5.77 -25.76
CA LEU A 84 10.21 4.68 -25.12
C LEU A 84 9.44 3.83 -26.12
N GLN A 85 8.71 4.48 -27.04
CA GLN A 85 7.97 3.81 -28.11
C GLN A 85 8.89 3.11 -29.11
N GLY A 86 9.99 3.74 -29.48
CA GLY A 86 11.01 3.18 -30.38
C GLY A 86 11.69 1.95 -29.79
N ALA A 87 11.78 1.86 -28.47
CA ALA A 87 12.27 0.68 -27.75
C ALA A 87 11.20 -0.40 -27.52
N GLY A 88 9.99 -0.23 -28.07
CA GLY A 88 8.93 -1.22 -28.02
C GLY A 88 7.98 -1.11 -26.83
N VAL A 89 8.06 -0.02 -26.04
CA VAL A 89 7.08 0.21 -24.97
C VAL A 89 5.74 0.59 -25.60
N ALA A 90 4.69 -0.17 -25.27
CA ALA A 90 3.38 0.08 -25.82
C ALA A 90 2.82 1.46 -25.37
N PRO A 91 2.08 2.18 -26.22
CA PRO A 91 1.50 3.47 -25.83
C PRO A 91 0.60 3.39 -24.59
N ALA A 92 -0.05 2.26 -24.34
CA ALA A 92 -0.87 2.02 -23.16
C ALA A 92 -0.04 1.95 -21.86
N ASP A 93 1.25 1.62 -21.96
CA ASP A 93 2.18 1.50 -20.85
C ASP A 93 2.96 2.80 -20.59
N ILE A 94 2.70 3.85 -21.38
CA ILE A 94 3.30 5.18 -21.24
C ILE A 94 2.23 6.17 -20.82
N ARG A 95 2.46 6.86 -19.70
CA ARG A 95 1.53 7.88 -19.21
C ARG A 95 2.27 9.09 -18.67
N THR A 96 1.74 10.29 -18.90
CA THR A 96 2.14 11.48 -18.13
C THR A 96 1.48 11.40 -16.76
N SER A 97 2.29 11.38 -15.71
CA SER A 97 1.81 11.22 -14.33
C SER A 97 1.71 12.55 -13.58
N GLN A 98 2.49 13.54 -14.00
CA GLN A 98 2.47 14.88 -13.41
C GLN A 98 2.97 15.93 -14.41
N LEU A 99 2.34 17.11 -14.41
CA LEU A 99 2.82 18.32 -15.08
C LEU A 99 2.64 19.50 -14.13
N THR A 100 3.74 20.21 -13.86
CA THR A 100 3.73 21.36 -12.96
C THR A 100 4.45 22.52 -13.63
N VAL A 101 3.88 23.72 -13.52
CA VAL A 101 4.50 24.97 -13.95
C VAL A 101 4.61 25.89 -12.74
N SER A 102 5.81 26.25 -12.34
CA SER A 102 6.08 27.05 -11.15
C SER A 102 6.90 28.31 -11.49
N PRO A 103 6.55 29.47 -10.95
CA PRO A 103 7.41 30.65 -11.09
C PRO A 103 8.69 30.48 -10.26
N THR A 104 9.81 30.92 -10.81
CA THR A 104 11.06 31.07 -10.07
C THR A 104 11.21 32.52 -9.62
N THR A 105 11.62 32.75 -8.39
CA THR A 105 11.72 34.08 -7.80
C THR A 105 13.14 34.40 -7.34
N ALA A 106 13.52 35.68 -7.38
CA ALA A 106 14.76 36.13 -6.78
C ALA A 106 14.64 36.08 -5.24
N PRO A 107 15.58 35.43 -4.53
CA PRO A 107 15.48 35.22 -3.08
C PRO A 107 15.34 36.53 -2.27
N GLU A 108 16.02 37.59 -2.68
CA GLU A 108 16.08 38.86 -1.95
C GLU A 108 14.86 39.78 -2.18
N THR A 109 14.22 39.68 -3.33
CA THR A 109 13.15 40.63 -3.74
C THR A 109 11.80 39.99 -3.93
N GLY A 110 11.72 38.66 -3.99
CA GLY A 110 10.48 37.90 -4.29
C GLY A 110 9.96 38.12 -5.73
N ARG A 111 10.70 38.88 -6.59
CA ARG A 111 10.28 39.11 -7.98
C ARG A 111 10.43 37.84 -8.81
N ILE A 112 9.45 37.60 -9.69
CA ILE A 112 9.51 36.48 -10.64
C ILE A 112 10.68 36.75 -11.60
N THR A 113 11.60 35.78 -11.70
CA THR A 113 12.76 35.80 -12.59
C THR A 113 12.62 34.84 -13.77
N GLY A 114 11.65 33.91 -13.70
CA GLY A 114 11.38 32.95 -14.75
C GLY A 114 10.32 31.94 -14.31
N TYR A 115 10.26 30.84 -15.04
CA TYR A 115 9.35 29.74 -14.81
C TYR A 115 10.09 28.42 -14.98
N GLU A 116 9.75 27.47 -14.13
CA GLU A 116 10.21 26.09 -14.19
C GLU A 116 9.02 25.20 -14.53
N VAL A 117 9.21 24.29 -15.48
CA VAL A 117 8.24 23.27 -15.86
C VAL A 117 8.83 21.90 -15.55
N SER A 118 8.11 21.12 -14.78
CA SER A 118 8.40 19.71 -14.49
C SER A 118 7.29 18.84 -15.05
N ASN A 119 7.67 17.88 -15.86
CA ASN A 119 6.77 16.90 -16.47
C ASN A 119 7.29 15.49 -16.16
N GLN A 120 6.42 14.62 -15.66
CA GLN A 120 6.77 13.24 -15.33
C GLN A 120 6.09 12.27 -16.28
N VAL A 121 6.90 11.43 -16.90
CA VAL A 121 6.45 10.32 -17.75
C VAL A 121 6.73 9.02 -17.00
N THR A 122 5.70 8.25 -16.75
CA THR A 122 5.80 6.90 -16.19
C THR A 122 5.67 5.90 -17.33
N ALA A 123 6.61 4.97 -17.40
CA ALA A 123 6.60 3.87 -18.36
C ALA A 123 6.67 2.52 -17.64
N THR A 124 5.86 1.57 -18.09
CA THR A 124 5.90 0.17 -17.65
C THR A 124 6.61 -0.66 -18.69
N LEU A 125 7.67 -1.35 -18.29
CA LEU A 125 8.52 -2.18 -19.13
C LEU A 125 8.29 -3.64 -18.78
N HIS A 126 7.97 -4.47 -19.79
CA HIS A 126 7.82 -5.91 -19.64
C HIS A 126 9.13 -6.67 -19.96
N ASP A 127 10.12 -5.97 -20.50
CA ASP A 127 11.50 -6.45 -20.58
C ASP A 127 12.38 -5.63 -19.64
N ILE A 128 12.58 -6.14 -18.44
CA ILE A 128 13.39 -5.47 -17.43
C ILE A 128 14.86 -5.38 -17.79
N SER A 129 15.37 -6.26 -18.67
CA SER A 129 16.77 -6.25 -19.09
C SER A 129 17.11 -5.04 -19.95
N ALA A 130 16.13 -4.48 -20.65
CA ALA A 130 16.26 -3.28 -21.46
C ALA A 130 16.24 -1.96 -20.65
N ALA A 131 15.85 -2.01 -19.37
CA ALA A 131 15.59 -0.81 -18.57
C ALA A 131 16.81 0.15 -18.48
N GLY A 132 18.00 -0.39 -18.25
CA GLY A 132 19.22 0.43 -18.17
C GLY A 132 19.53 1.14 -19.49
N THR A 133 19.50 0.41 -20.60
CA THR A 133 19.73 0.96 -21.93
C THR A 133 18.69 2.01 -22.31
N LEU A 134 17.43 1.77 -21.94
CA LEU A 134 16.33 2.69 -22.20
C LEU A 134 16.48 4.00 -21.41
N ILE A 135 16.92 3.94 -20.15
CA ILE A 135 17.23 5.12 -19.36
C ILE A 135 18.35 5.95 -20.01
N ASP A 136 19.42 5.29 -20.48
CA ASP A 136 20.52 5.97 -21.17
C ASP A 136 20.06 6.65 -22.46
N GLN A 137 19.21 5.97 -23.26
CA GLN A 137 18.64 6.54 -24.49
C GLN A 137 17.72 7.73 -24.19
N ALA A 138 16.88 7.61 -23.16
CA ALA A 138 16.01 8.72 -22.71
C ALA A 138 16.83 9.92 -22.24
N ALA A 139 17.93 9.66 -21.52
CA ALA A 139 18.86 10.70 -21.08
C ALA A 139 19.52 11.39 -22.27
N ALA A 140 19.96 10.64 -23.28
CA ALA A 140 20.51 11.22 -24.50
C ALA A 140 19.50 12.08 -25.26
N ALA A 141 18.23 11.68 -25.31
CA ALA A 141 17.18 12.40 -26.04
C ALA A 141 16.75 13.69 -25.37
N ALA A 142 16.63 13.70 -24.04
CA ALA A 142 16.23 14.88 -23.27
C ALA A 142 17.41 15.75 -22.85
N GLY A 143 18.64 15.24 -22.89
CA GLY A 143 19.86 15.94 -22.46
C GLY A 143 19.77 16.34 -20.98
N ASP A 144 20.26 17.54 -20.65
CA ASP A 144 20.33 18.02 -19.27
C ASP A 144 18.95 18.23 -18.60
N ALA A 145 17.86 18.14 -19.38
CA ALA A 145 16.51 18.28 -18.86
C ALA A 145 15.98 17.01 -18.17
N ILE A 146 16.64 15.87 -18.35
CA ILE A 146 16.16 14.59 -17.79
C ILE A 146 16.38 14.50 -16.28
N ARG A 147 15.44 13.84 -15.61
CA ARG A 147 15.54 13.40 -14.21
C ARG A 147 15.02 11.98 -14.12
N VAL A 148 15.87 11.03 -13.79
CA VAL A 148 15.45 9.68 -13.43
C VAL A 148 15.02 9.73 -11.97
N GLN A 149 13.71 9.64 -11.74
CA GLN A 149 13.15 9.82 -10.40
C GLN A 149 13.00 8.50 -9.66
N GLN A 150 12.56 7.46 -10.37
CA GLN A 150 12.31 6.16 -9.77
C GLN A 150 12.42 5.05 -10.80
N ILE A 151 12.90 3.91 -10.34
CA ILE A 151 12.70 2.63 -10.97
C ILE A 151 12.20 1.65 -9.92
N GLU A 152 11.12 0.95 -10.22
CA GLU A 152 10.50 -0.04 -9.35
C GLU A 152 10.29 -1.33 -10.14
N PHE A 153 10.64 -2.46 -9.51
CA PHE A 153 10.45 -3.78 -10.10
C PHE A 153 9.27 -4.47 -9.44
N SER A 154 8.47 -5.15 -10.24
CA SER A 154 7.30 -5.88 -9.76
C SER A 154 7.09 -7.16 -10.57
N VAL A 155 6.29 -8.03 -10.01
CA VAL A 155 5.78 -9.23 -10.68
C VAL A 155 4.42 -8.88 -11.24
N ALA A 156 4.23 -8.98 -12.57
CA ALA A 156 2.97 -8.62 -13.21
C ALA A 156 1.82 -9.55 -12.79
N ASP A 157 2.09 -10.85 -12.68
CA ASP A 157 1.12 -11.84 -12.19
C ASP A 157 1.64 -12.55 -10.94
N GLU A 158 1.19 -12.10 -9.79
CA GLU A 158 1.55 -12.68 -8.49
C GLU A 158 0.78 -13.97 -8.15
N SER A 159 -0.18 -14.40 -8.97
CA SER A 159 -1.14 -15.46 -8.63
C SER A 159 -0.46 -16.77 -8.24
N ALA A 160 0.54 -17.21 -9.01
CA ALA A 160 1.28 -18.44 -8.74
C ALA A 160 2.15 -18.34 -7.49
N ALA A 161 2.77 -17.20 -7.22
CA ALA A 161 3.56 -16.98 -6.03
C ALA A 161 2.67 -16.88 -4.78
N ARG A 162 1.55 -16.17 -4.86
CA ARG A 162 0.55 -16.12 -3.79
C ARG A 162 -0.04 -17.49 -3.48
N ALA A 163 -0.29 -18.33 -4.49
CA ALA A 163 -0.75 -19.71 -4.26
C ALA A 163 0.26 -20.52 -3.46
N ARG A 164 1.56 -20.42 -3.79
CA ARG A 164 2.63 -21.07 -3.01
C ARG A 164 2.71 -20.54 -1.58
N ALA A 165 2.67 -19.22 -1.41
CA ALA A 165 2.69 -18.60 -0.09
C ALA A 165 1.47 -19.02 0.75
N ARG A 166 0.28 -19.14 0.14
CA ARG A 166 -0.93 -19.65 0.80
C ARG A 166 -0.77 -21.09 1.27
N THR A 167 -0.22 -21.95 0.44
CA THR A 167 0.05 -23.34 0.80
C THR A 167 1.03 -23.42 1.97
N ASP A 168 2.11 -22.67 1.95
CA ASP A 168 3.09 -22.59 3.04
C ASP A 168 2.44 -22.08 4.35
N ALA A 169 1.60 -21.03 4.26
CA ALA A 169 0.88 -20.49 5.41
C ALA A 169 -0.02 -21.52 6.10
N VAL A 170 -0.80 -22.27 5.30
CA VAL A 170 -1.69 -23.31 5.83
C VAL A 170 -0.90 -24.42 6.48
N HIS A 171 0.19 -24.88 5.88
CA HIS A 171 1.04 -25.91 6.47
C HIS A 171 1.65 -25.46 7.80
N ARG A 172 2.14 -24.22 7.87
CA ARG A 172 2.70 -23.64 9.11
C ARG A 172 1.63 -23.49 10.19
N ALA A 173 0.43 -23.03 9.84
CA ALA A 173 -0.68 -22.91 10.78
C ALA A 173 -1.09 -24.27 11.34
N ALA A 174 -1.19 -25.29 10.50
CA ALA A 174 -1.49 -26.65 10.93
C ALA A 174 -0.41 -27.23 11.88
N ALA A 175 0.86 -27.04 11.54
CA ALA A 175 1.97 -27.44 12.40
C ALA A 175 1.94 -26.71 13.75
N GLN A 176 1.64 -25.43 13.77
CA GLN A 176 1.50 -24.65 14.99
C GLN A 176 0.31 -25.12 15.83
N ALA A 177 -0.84 -25.41 15.21
CA ALA A 177 -2.01 -25.96 15.91
C ALA A 177 -1.70 -27.31 16.57
N GLN A 178 -0.97 -28.17 15.87
CA GLN A 178 -0.55 -29.45 16.40
C GLN A 178 0.36 -29.28 17.64
N GLN A 179 1.35 -28.41 17.58
CA GLN A 179 2.23 -28.10 18.71
C GLN A 179 1.47 -27.56 19.92
N LEU A 180 0.46 -26.67 19.66
CA LEU A 180 -0.38 -26.16 20.73
C LEU A 180 -1.24 -27.25 21.39
N ALA A 181 -1.81 -28.15 20.59
CA ALA A 181 -2.57 -29.30 21.10
C ALA A 181 -1.72 -30.19 21.98
N GLU A 182 -0.51 -30.58 21.53
CA GLU A 182 0.45 -31.37 22.25
C GLU A 182 0.86 -30.71 23.58
N ALA A 183 1.19 -29.42 23.56
CA ALA A 183 1.57 -28.68 24.75
C ALA A 183 0.42 -28.52 25.76
N ALA A 184 -0.83 -28.47 25.27
CA ALA A 184 -2.03 -28.43 26.12
C ALA A 184 -2.50 -29.81 26.61
N GLY A 185 -1.94 -30.91 26.12
CA GLY A 185 -2.36 -32.26 26.44
C GLY A 185 -3.74 -32.61 25.89
N VAL A 186 -4.13 -32.01 24.77
CA VAL A 186 -5.42 -32.25 24.10
C VAL A 186 -5.20 -32.82 22.70
N THR A 187 -6.24 -33.43 22.13
CA THR A 187 -6.19 -33.93 20.74
C THR A 187 -6.69 -32.88 19.78
N LEU A 188 -5.92 -32.61 18.70
CA LEU A 188 -6.33 -31.70 17.64
C LEU A 188 -7.47 -32.35 16.84
N GLY A 189 -8.59 -31.62 16.76
CA GLY A 189 -9.78 -32.04 16.01
C GLY A 189 -9.76 -31.50 14.56
N PRO A 190 -10.86 -31.66 13.83
CA PRO A 190 -10.98 -31.19 12.45
C PRO A 190 -10.87 -29.66 12.35
N ILE A 191 -10.58 -29.18 11.16
CA ILE A 191 -10.58 -27.77 10.87
C ILE A 191 -12.03 -27.27 10.89
N ARG A 192 -12.30 -26.25 11.70
CA ARG A 192 -13.58 -25.55 11.80
C ARG A 192 -13.68 -24.42 10.77
N SER A 193 -12.58 -23.66 10.63
CA SER A 193 -12.52 -22.55 9.67
C SER A 193 -11.10 -22.23 9.27
N ILE A 194 -10.95 -21.72 8.05
CA ILE A 194 -9.72 -21.12 7.54
C ILE A 194 -10.09 -19.75 6.99
N VAL A 195 -9.37 -18.74 7.43
CA VAL A 195 -9.54 -17.36 6.98
C VAL A 195 -8.21 -16.81 6.51
N GLU A 196 -8.16 -16.31 5.28
CA GLU A 196 -7.02 -15.52 4.82
C GLU A 196 -7.15 -14.10 5.38
N VAL A 197 -6.16 -13.72 6.20
CA VAL A 197 -6.10 -12.38 6.78
C VAL A 197 -5.39 -11.49 5.76
N SER A 198 -6.08 -10.45 5.25
CA SER A 198 -5.49 -9.50 4.30
C SER A 198 -4.15 -8.98 4.83
N GLY A 199 -3.10 -9.35 4.13
CA GLY A 199 -1.73 -9.18 4.60
C GLY A 199 -1.07 -7.91 4.09
N GLN A 200 0.13 -7.70 4.59
CA GLN A 200 1.03 -6.62 4.27
C GLN A 200 1.45 -6.62 2.80
N ALA A 201 1.75 -5.42 2.30
CA ALA A 201 2.38 -5.23 1.00
C ALA A 201 3.70 -6.01 0.91
N PRO A 202 4.09 -6.47 -0.29
CA PRO A 202 5.36 -7.16 -0.51
C PRO A 202 6.55 -6.34 -0.01
N VAL A 203 7.47 -6.99 0.68
CA VAL A 203 8.73 -6.35 1.12
C VAL A 203 9.81 -6.71 0.10
N PRO A 204 10.51 -5.72 -0.49
CA PRO A 204 11.61 -6.02 -1.40
C PRO A 204 12.75 -6.69 -0.63
N TYR A 205 13.15 -7.88 -1.09
CA TYR A 205 14.32 -8.59 -0.58
C TYR A 205 15.52 -8.27 -1.49
N ARG A 206 16.62 -7.80 -0.88
CA ARG A 206 17.89 -7.59 -1.60
C ARG A 206 18.67 -8.90 -1.67
N ALA A 207 18.79 -9.46 -2.87
CA ALA A 207 19.87 -10.40 -3.16
C ALA A 207 21.03 -9.64 -3.80
N GLU A 208 22.23 -9.76 -3.25
CA GLU A 208 23.47 -9.27 -3.86
C GLU A 208 23.78 -10.10 -5.11
N ALA A 209 23.91 -9.44 -6.26
CA ALA A 209 24.45 -10.02 -7.47
C ALA A 209 25.41 -9.03 -8.12
N ASP A 210 26.66 -9.45 -8.23
CA ASP A 210 27.78 -8.70 -8.81
C ASP A 210 27.90 -9.04 -10.30
N LEU A 211 27.66 -8.08 -11.20
CA LEU A 211 28.06 -8.18 -12.61
C LEU A 211 28.39 -6.79 -13.19
N PRO A 212 29.50 -6.63 -13.92
CA PRO A 212 29.87 -5.36 -14.55
C PRO A 212 29.07 -5.14 -15.84
N GLN A 213 28.31 -4.05 -15.90
CA GLN A 213 27.58 -3.65 -17.12
C GLN A 213 28.00 -2.24 -17.56
N LYS A 214 28.00 -2.03 -18.89
CA LYS A 214 28.32 -0.75 -19.56
C LYS A 214 27.15 0.26 -19.56
N ALA A 215 25.95 -0.17 -19.21
CA ALA A 215 24.73 0.64 -19.03
C ALA A 215 24.52 0.94 -17.54
N VAL A 216 23.57 1.83 -17.23
CA VAL A 216 23.14 2.04 -15.83
C VAL A 216 22.85 0.68 -15.20
N PRO A 217 23.60 0.26 -14.15
CA PRO A 217 23.40 -1.07 -13.57
C PRO A 217 22.04 -1.11 -12.86
N VAL A 218 21.17 -1.96 -13.38
CA VAL A 218 19.80 -2.13 -12.88
C VAL A 218 19.65 -3.57 -12.43
N GLN A 219 19.42 -3.78 -11.13
CA GLN A 219 19.28 -5.12 -10.56
C GLN A 219 17.89 -5.27 -9.93
N PRO A 220 17.01 -6.13 -10.46
CA PRO A 220 15.64 -6.28 -9.97
C PRO A 220 15.55 -7.00 -8.63
N GLY A 221 16.56 -7.79 -8.25
CA GLY A 221 16.52 -8.60 -7.04
C GLY A 221 15.43 -9.70 -7.10
N THR A 222 14.99 -10.13 -5.91
CA THR A 222 13.88 -11.07 -5.73
C THR A 222 12.84 -10.41 -4.85
N GLN A 223 11.57 -10.59 -5.17
CA GLN A 223 10.44 -10.13 -4.38
C GLN A 223 9.91 -11.28 -3.51
N GLU A 224 9.65 -11.04 -2.23
CA GLU A 224 9.00 -11.99 -1.35
C GLU A 224 7.53 -11.59 -1.18
N LEU A 225 6.64 -12.50 -1.57
CA LEU A 225 5.21 -12.36 -1.34
C LEU A 225 4.80 -13.16 -0.12
N SER A 226 3.95 -12.58 0.72
CA SER A 226 3.46 -13.21 1.94
C SER A 226 1.95 -13.32 1.95
N VAL A 227 1.45 -14.40 2.54
CA VAL A 227 0.04 -14.64 2.83
C VAL A 227 -0.08 -15.06 4.27
N THR A 228 -1.00 -14.45 5.01
CA THR A 228 -1.28 -14.84 6.40
C THR A 228 -2.63 -15.53 6.46
N VAL A 229 -2.67 -16.69 7.12
CA VAL A 229 -3.91 -17.41 7.37
C VAL A 229 -4.13 -17.60 8.87
N GLU A 230 -5.39 -17.61 9.25
CA GLU A 230 -5.85 -18.04 10.56
C GLU A 230 -6.66 -19.31 10.40
N VAL A 231 -6.27 -20.35 11.12
CA VAL A 231 -6.93 -21.66 11.09
C VAL A 231 -7.45 -21.98 12.48
N VAL A 232 -8.70 -22.34 12.56
CA VAL A 232 -9.37 -22.73 13.80
C VAL A 232 -9.66 -24.23 13.73
N HIS A 233 -9.17 -24.97 14.71
CA HIS A 233 -9.43 -26.40 14.89
C HIS A 233 -10.32 -26.61 16.10
N ASP A 234 -11.17 -27.63 16.02
CA ASP A 234 -11.85 -28.17 17.18
C ASP A 234 -10.86 -28.91 18.11
N ILE A 235 -11.21 -29.02 19.37
CA ILE A 235 -10.52 -29.90 20.32
C ILE A 235 -11.34 -31.18 20.41
N ALA A 236 -10.71 -32.31 20.17
CA ALA A 236 -11.33 -33.63 20.25
C ALA A 236 -11.10 -34.31 21.64
#